data_f93689231301b519a44982ff3272324c
#
_entry.id   f93689231301b519a44982ff3272324c
#
_cell.length_a   1.000
_cell.length_b   1.000
_cell.length_c   1.000
_cell.angle_alpha   90.00
_cell.angle_beta   90.00
_cell.angle_gamma   90.00
#
_symmetry.space_group_name_H-M   'P 1'
#
loop_
_entity.id
_entity.type
_entity.pdbx_description
1 polymer ?
#
loop_
_entity_poly.entity_id
_entity_poly.type
_entity_poly.pdbx_seq_one_letter_code
_entity_poly.pdbx_strand_id
1 'polypeptide(L)'
;MKQNHQLRQNLPLKIVSKLINFFYRMKGLNADSSVVIFFNAKLLRFLNNIKISKNVIIKSKAQICSCNKSAKIYIGQNTTVGYYTFIYSSEKIEIGKDCMIAPFVYIVDSSHGTKLDSTMNSQPNKTSPIIIEDDVWIGANSTILPGVKIGKG
;
A
#
# COMPACT_ATOMS: atom_id res chain seq x y z
N MET A 1 -17.51 13.10 -18.37
CA MET A 1 -16.18 12.78 -18.94
C MET A 1 -15.18 12.73 -17.79
N LYS A 2 -14.85 11.55 -17.25
CA LYS A 2 -13.77 11.45 -16.24
C LYS A 2 -12.43 11.58 -16.97
N GLN A 3 -11.84 12.74 -16.92
CA GLN A 3 -10.50 12.95 -17.46
C GLN A 3 -9.50 12.20 -16.56
N ASN A 4 -8.97 11.09 -17.08
CA ASN A 4 -7.84 10.38 -16.48
C ASN A 4 -6.55 11.22 -16.63
N HIS A 5 -6.47 12.36 -15.94
CA HIS A 5 -5.30 13.24 -15.97
C HIS A 5 -4.02 12.58 -15.39
N GLN A 6 -4.17 11.45 -14.69
CA GLN A 6 -3.03 10.79 -14.04
C GLN A 6 -2.25 9.81 -14.91
N LEU A 7 -2.70 9.53 -16.14
CA LEU A 7 -2.13 8.47 -16.97
C LEU A 7 -1.72 8.93 -18.37
N ARG A 8 -1.01 10.03 -18.50
CA ARG A 8 -0.12 10.19 -19.67
C ARG A 8 1.10 9.28 -19.49
N GLN A 9 0.84 7.96 -19.52
CA GLN A 9 1.90 6.96 -19.59
C GLN A 9 2.28 6.78 -21.06
N ASN A 10 3.53 6.96 -21.36
CA ASN A 10 4.08 6.53 -22.63
C ASN A 10 3.85 5.02 -22.81
N LEU A 11 3.57 4.58 -24.03
CA LEU A 11 3.29 3.18 -24.36
C LEU A 11 4.32 2.18 -23.78
N PRO A 12 5.64 2.45 -23.82
CA PRO A 12 6.64 1.59 -23.18
C PRO A 12 6.44 1.41 -21.67
N LEU A 13 6.07 2.45 -20.95
CA LEU A 13 5.81 2.38 -19.49
C LEU A 13 4.62 1.49 -19.17
N LYS A 14 3.59 1.46 -20.02
CA LYS A 14 2.43 0.56 -19.85
C LYS A 14 2.81 -0.90 -20.01
N ILE A 15 3.66 -1.21 -20.99
CA ILE A 15 4.13 -2.59 -21.25
C ILE A 15 4.97 -3.07 -20.07
N VAL A 16 5.96 -2.28 -19.65
CA VAL A 16 6.82 -2.60 -18.49
C VAL A 16 6.02 -2.82 -17.24
N SER A 17 5.05 -1.93 -16.94
CA SER A 17 4.19 -2.07 -15.75
C SER A 17 3.34 -3.33 -15.77
N LYS A 18 2.85 -3.75 -16.94
CA LYS A 18 2.10 -5.02 -17.09
C LYS A 18 2.99 -6.23 -16.87
N LEU A 19 4.22 -6.21 -17.35
CA LEU A 19 5.20 -7.29 -17.12
C LEU A 19 5.55 -7.37 -15.62
N ILE A 20 5.74 -6.25 -14.95
CA ILE A 20 6.00 -6.20 -13.50
C ILE A 20 4.81 -6.78 -12.73
N ASN A 21 3.58 -6.38 -13.05
CA ASN A 21 2.37 -6.93 -12.43
C ASN A 21 2.28 -8.45 -12.65
N PHE A 22 2.45 -8.91 -13.88
CA PHE A 22 2.46 -10.34 -14.20
C PHE A 22 3.50 -11.09 -13.36
N PHE A 23 4.73 -10.59 -13.26
CA PHE A 23 5.80 -11.19 -12.47
C PHE A 23 5.45 -11.31 -10.97
N TYR A 24 4.87 -10.26 -10.37
CA TYR A 24 4.44 -10.32 -8.97
C TYR A 24 3.27 -11.29 -8.76
N ARG A 25 2.34 -11.39 -9.71
CA ARG A 25 1.24 -12.36 -9.67
C ARG A 25 1.75 -13.80 -9.73
N MET A 26 2.75 -14.07 -10.56
CA MET A 26 3.43 -15.39 -10.58
C MET A 26 4.12 -15.73 -9.26
N LYS A 27 4.53 -14.72 -8.49
CA LYS A 27 5.08 -14.87 -7.14
C LYS A 27 4.02 -14.90 -6.03
N GLY A 28 2.73 -14.99 -6.37
CA GLY A 28 1.63 -15.13 -5.42
C GLY A 28 0.88 -13.84 -5.06
N LEU A 29 1.19 -12.70 -5.69
CA LEU A 29 0.42 -11.47 -5.48
C LEU A 29 -1.03 -11.64 -5.96
N ASN A 30 -2.00 -11.31 -5.12
CA ASN A 30 -3.41 -11.26 -5.52
C ASN A 30 -3.76 -9.87 -6.09
N ALA A 31 -3.44 -9.65 -7.34
CA ALA A 31 -3.71 -8.38 -8.02
C ALA A 31 -4.49 -8.57 -9.33
N ASP A 32 -5.38 -7.61 -9.62
CA ASP A 32 -6.05 -7.54 -10.91
C ASP A 32 -5.05 -7.26 -12.04
N SER A 33 -5.34 -7.76 -13.25
CA SER A 33 -4.47 -7.58 -14.43
C SER A 33 -4.35 -6.12 -14.89
N SER A 34 -5.30 -5.27 -14.52
CA SER A 34 -5.28 -3.82 -14.82
C SER A 34 -4.39 -3.01 -13.90
N VAL A 35 -3.88 -3.59 -12.80
CA VAL A 35 -3.00 -2.90 -11.85
C VAL A 35 -1.71 -2.46 -12.53
N VAL A 36 -1.36 -1.20 -12.31
CA VAL A 36 -0.15 -0.58 -12.85
C VAL A 36 0.89 -0.46 -11.74
N ILE A 37 1.98 -1.22 -11.87
CA ILE A 37 3.11 -1.17 -10.94
C ILE A 37 4.29 -0.53 -11.67
N PHE A 38 4.71 0.65 -11.20
CA PHE A 38 5.82 1.36 -11.80
C PHE A 38 7.16 0.69 -11.48
N PHE A 39 8.13 0.90 -12.35
CA PHE A 39 9.50 0.46 -12.14
C PHE A 39 10.04 0.98 -10.78
N ASN A 40 10.79 0.14 -10.07
CA ASN A 40 11.30 0.39 -8.70
C ASN A 40 10.23 0.49 -7.58
N ALA A 41 8.95 0.27 -7.84
CA ALA A 41 8.01 -0.04 -6.77
C ALA A 41 8.28 -1.46 -6.24
N LYS A 42 8.16 -1.66 -4.94
CA LYS A 42 8.48 -2.94 -4.30
C LYS A 42 7.28 -3.48 -3.53
N LEU A 43 6.89 -4.71 -3.81
CA LEU A 43 5.98 -5.49 -2.99
C LEU A 43 6.80 -6.57 -2.29
N LEU A 44 6.69 -6.66 -0.96
CA LEU A 44 7.68 -7.32 -0.13
C LEU A 44 7.04 -8.40 0.76
N ARG A 45 7.83 -9.45 1.03
CA ARG A 45 7.57 -10.56 1.94
C ARG A 45 6.38 -11.42 1.51
N PHE A 46 5.27 -11.45 2.23
CA PHE A 46 4.14 -12.37 2.03
C PHE A 46 3.17 -11.81 0.98
N LEU A 47 3.51 -11.95 -0.30
CA LEU A 47 2.75 -11.37 -1.43
C LEU A 47 1.30 -11.88 -1.52
N ASN A 48 1.04 -13.12 -1.14
CA ASN A 48 -0.29 -13.73 -1.10
C ASN A 48 -1.25 -13.06 -0.10
N ASN A 49 -0.72 -12.30 0.85
CA ASN A 49 -1.49 -11.53 1.81
C ASN A 49 -1.80 -10.11 1.34
N ILE A 50 -1.30 -9.72 0.16
CA ILE A 50 -1.54 -8.41 -0.46
C ILE A 50 -2.57 -8.59 -1.56
N LYS A 51 -3.73 -7.94 -1.40
CA LYS A 51 -4.81 -7.93 -2.39
C LYS A 51 -4.96 -6.54 -2.99
N ILE A 52 -4.86 -6.44 -4.32
CA ILE A 52 -4.92 -5.16 -5.04
C ILE A 52 -6.02 -5.25 -6.11
N SER A 53 -7.02 -4.40 -5.99
CA SER A 53 -8.16 -4.35 -6.90
C SER A 53 -7.83 -3.68 -8.24
N LYS A 54 -8.80 -3.68 -9.15
CA LYS A 54 -8.64 -3.15 -10.52
C LYS A 54 -8.24 -1.67 -10.55
N ASN A 55 -7.49 -1.31 -11.58
CA ASN A 55 -7.08 0.07 -11.89
C ASN A 55 -6.28 0.77 -10.77
N VAL A 56 -5.69 0.04 -9.84
CA VAL A 56 -4.79 0.61 -8.84
C VAL A 56 -3.46 0.98 -9.50
N ILE A 57 -2.92 2.12 -9.10
CA ILE A 57 -1.62 2.61 -9.58
C ILE A 57 -0.65 2.68 -8.40
N ILE A 58 0.47 1.96 -8.50
CA ILE A 58 1.56 2.02 -7.53
C ILE A 58 2.74 2.72 -8.19
N LYS A 59 3.05 3.93 -7.72
CA LYS A 59 4.12 4.76 -8.27
C LYS A 59 5.51 4.27 -7.90
N SER A 60 6.52 4.72 -8.65
CA SER A 60 7.93 4.32 -8.44
C SER A 60 8.38 4.55 -7.00
N LYS A 61 9.19 3.60 -6.52
CA LYS A 61 9.77 3.60 -5.16
C LYS A 61 8.77 3.53 -4.00
N ALA A 62 7.47 3.38 -4.28
CA ALA A 62 6.54 2.97 -3.25
C ALA A 62 6.88 1.55 -2.76
N GLN A 63 6.70 1.28 -1.48
CA GLN A 63 6.93 -0.01 -0.87
C GLN A 63 5.70 -0.48 -0.12
N ILE A 64 5.25 -1.69 -0.43
CA ILE A 64 4.10 -2.32 0.22
C ILE A 64 4.57 -3.64 0.80
N CYS A 65 4.54 -3.76 2.12
CA CYS A 65 5.09 -4.90 2.85
C CYS A 65 4.05 -5.55 3.76
N SER A 66 3.70 -6.79 3.48
CA SER A 66 3.04 -7.65 4.46
C SER A 66 4.14 -8.28 5.33
N CYS A 67 4.31 -7.75 6.57
CA CYS A 67 5.51 -7.97 7.37
C CYS A 67 5.61 -9.36 8.02
N ASN A 68 4.51 -10.10 8.11
CA ASN A 68 4.45 -11.46 8.66
C ASN A 68 3.38 -12.31 7.96
N LYS A 69 3.25 -13.59 8.35
CA LYS A 69 2.35 -14.56 7.73
C LYS A 69 0.87 -14.26 7.93
N SER A 70 0.50 -13.55 8.99
CA SER A 70 -0.89 -13.19 9.32
C SER A 70 -1.31 -11.81 8.84
N ALA A 71 -0.36 -10.92 8.58
CA ALA A 71 -0.61 -9.56 8.12
C ALA A 71 -1.36 -9.54 6.79
N LYS A 72 -2.27 -8.58 6.63
CA LYS A 72 -3.09 -8.44 5.42
C LYS A 72 -3.08 -6.99 4.94
N ILE A 73 -2.99 -6.81 3.63
CA ILE A 73 -3.13 -5.51 2.98
C ILE A 73 -4.18 -5.62 1.88
N TYR A 74 -5.14 -4.70 1.89
CA TYR A 74 -6.11 -4.53 0.84
C TYR A 74 -6.04 -3.12 0.28
N ILE A 75 -6.02 -3.00 -1.06
CA ILE A 75 -6.07 -1.72 -1.77
C ILE A 75 -7.23 -1.78 -2.77
N GLY A 76 -8.22 -0.91 -2.55
CA GLY A 76 -9.43 -0.79 -3.32
C GLY A 76 -9.21 -0.23 -4.73
N GLN A 77 -10.21 -0.45 -5.58
CA GLN A 77 -10.14 -0.07 -7.01
C GLN A 77 -9.89 1.43 -7.22
N ASN A 78 -9.26 1.78 -8.34
CA ASN A 78 -8.95 3.15 -8.79
C ASN A 78 -8.07 3.96 -7.81
N THR A 79 -7.51 3.34 -6.78
CA THR A 79 -6.66 4.01 -5.79
C THR A 79 -5.25 4.20 -6.33
N THR A 80 -4.65 5.36 -6.03
CA THR A 80 -3.27 5.66 -6.38
C THR A 80 -2.40 5.70 -5.13
N VAL A 81 -1.31 4.95 -5.15
CA VAL A 81 -0.23 5.01 -4.14
C VAL A 81 0.93 5.82 -4.71
N GLY A 82 1.24 6.93 -4.05
CA GLY A 82 2.23 7.92 -4.46
C GLY A 82 3.68 7.43 -4.44
N TYR A 83 4.57 8.24 -5.00
CA TYR A 83 6.01 7.97 -4.98
C TYR A 83 6.56 7.91 -3.56
N TYR A 84 7.50 7.01 -3.29
CA TYR A 84 8.17 6.88 -1.98
C TYR A 84 7.21 6.69 -0.80
N THR A 85 6.00 6.22 -1.03
CA THR A 85 5.03 5.89 0.02
C THR A 85 5.31 4.50 0.56
N PHE A 86 5.24 4.35 1.89
CA PHE A 86 5.46 3.08 2.58
C PHE A 86 4.16 2.61 3.25
N ILE A 87 3.74 1.38 2.92
CA ILE A 87 2.58 0.72 3.52
C ILE A 87 3.08 -0.58 4.14
N TYR A 88 3.24 -0.61 5.46
CA TYR A 88 3.81 -1.72 6.20
C TYR A 88 2.80 -2.27 7.19
N SER A 89 2.32 -3.50 6.92
CA SER A 89 1.32 -4.15 7.75
C SER A 89 1.92 -5.31 8.53
N SER A 90 1.64 -5.31 9.83
CA SER A 90 1.91 -6.42 10.74
C SER A 90 0.62 -7.12 11.19
N GLU A 91 -0.55 -6.50 10.98
CA GLU A 91 -1.86 -7.05 11.27
C GLU A 91 -2.81 -6.84 10.08
N LYS A 92 -3.29 -5.60 9.85
CA LYS A 92 -4.23 -5.32 8.78
C LYS A 92 -4.23 -3.85 8.36
N ILE A 93 -4.07 -3.59 7.07
CA ILE A 93 -4.28 -2.27 6.47
C ILE A 93 -5.30 -2.41 5.35
N GLU A 94 -6.41 -1.69 5.45
CA GLU A 94 -7.43 -1.59 4.41
C GLU A 94 -7.47 -0.17 3.87
N ILE A 95 -7.32 -0.04 2.55
CA ILE A 95 -7.48 1.22 1.81
C ILE A 95 -8.64 1.03 0.83
N GLY A 96 -9.64 1.88 0.92
CA GLY A 96 -10.83 1.87 0.10
C GLY A 96 -10.57 2.17 -1.37
N LYS A 97 -11.66 2.28 -2.13
CA LYS A 97 -11.61 2.63 -3.56
C LYS A 97 -11.52 4.15 -3.75
N ASP A 98 -11.06 4.53 -4.94
CA ASP A 98 -10.99 5.91 -5.40
C ASP A 98 -10.12 6.83 -4.49
N CYS A 99 -9.20 6.24 -3.71
CA CYS A 99 -8.32 6.99 -2.80
C CYS A 99 -7.08 7.55 -3.52
N MET A 100 -6.59 8.68 -3.02
CA MET A 100 -5.33 9.28 -3.45
C MET A 100 -4.35 9.36 -2.29
N ILE A 101 -3.33 8.51 -2.30
CA ILE A 101 -2.23 8.56 -1.33
C ILE A 101 -1.09 9.34 -1.99
N ALA A 102 -0.77 10.51 -1.44
CA ALA A 102 0.27 11.39 -1.98
C ALA A 102 1.68 10.80 -1.76
N PRO A 103 2.72 11.40 -2.36
CA PRO A 103 4.11 10.97 -2.12
C PRO A 103 4.55 11.09 -0.66
N PHE A 104 5.51 10.24 -0.27
CA PHE A 104 6.14 10.25 1.06
C PHE A 104 5.18 10.00 2.24
N VAL A 105 4.05 9.35 1.99
CA VAL A 105 3.15 8.93 3.06
C VAL A 105 3.69 7.66 3.72
N TYR A 106 3.59 7.58 5.05
CA TYR A 106 3.93 6.40 5.82
C TYR A 106 2.67 5.85 6.53
N ILE A 107 2.30 4.62 6.20
CA ILE A 107 1.15 3.92 6.79
C ILE A 107 1.67 2.66 7.48
N VAL A 108 1.55 2.59 8.80
CA VAL A 108 2.07 1.48 9.60
C VAL A 108 1.09 1.11 10.70
N ASP A 109 0.70 -0.17 10.76
CA ASP A 109 -0.24 -0.69 11.74
C ASP A 109 0.42 -1.29 12.99
N SER A 110 1.70 -1.02 13.19
CA SER A 110 2.47 -1.54 14.32
C SER A 110 3.38 -0.49 14.95
N SER A 111 3.64 -0.63 16.25
CA SER A 111 4.61 0.14 17.03
C SER A 111 5.42 -0.77 17.94
N HIS A 112 6.62 -0.34 18.33
CA HIS A 112 7.43 -1.06 19.31
C HIS A 112 6.85 -0.94 20.72
N GLY A 113 7.13 -1.94 21.56
CA GLY A 113 6.86 -1.85 22.99
C GLY A 113 7.73 -0.76 23.63
N THR A 114 7.17 -0.08 24.65
CA THR A 114 7.80 1.09 25.32
C THR A 114 7.86 0.93 26.84
N LYS A 115 7.81 -0.31 27.38
CA LYS A 115 7.93 -0.55 28.82
C LYS A 115 9.35 -0.22 29.27
N LEU A 116 9.50 0.29 30.48
CA LEU A 116 10.80 0.71 31.04
C LEU A 116 11.66 -0.45 31.57
N ASP A 117 11.06 -1.62 31.79
CA ASP A 117 11.68 -2.80 32.38
C ASP A 117 12.53 -3.64 31.42
N SER A 118 12.53 -3.28 30.13
CA SER A 118 13.23 -4.03 29.09
C SER A 118 13.62 -3.14 27.91
N THR A 119 14.63 -3.56 27.14
CA THR A 119 15.05 -2.80 25.96
C THR A 119 13.96 -2.80 24.90
N MET A 120 13.80 -1.73 24.14
CA MET A 120 12.78 -1.63 23.08
C MET A 120 12.89 -2.77 22.06
N ASN A 121 14.11 -3.17 21.72
CA ASN A 121 14.35 -4.23 20.73
C ASN A 121 13.92 -5.63 21.21
N SER A 122 13.84 -5.86 22.52
CA SER A 122 13.39 -7.15 23.07
C SER A 122 11.87 -7.23 23.26
N GLN A 123 11.16 -6.13 23.13
CA GLN A 123 9.71 -6.06 23.34
C GLN A 123 8.95 -6.47 22.08
N PRO A 124 7.81 -7.17 22.22
CA PRO A 124 6.96 -7.45 21.10
C PRO A 124 6.33 -6.17 20.52
N ASN A 125 6.12 -6.16 19.21
CA ASN A 125 5.38 -5.08 18.56
C ASN A 125 3.90 -5.14 18.99
N LYS A 126 3.32 -3.95 19.20
CA LYS A 126 1.88 -3.75 19.35
C LYS A 126 1.30 -3.45 17.98
N THR A 127 0.19 -4.08 17.63
CA THR A 127 -0.49 -3.87 16.35
C THR A 127 -1.91 -3.38 16.57
N SER A 128 -2.44 -2.62 15.62
CA SER A 128 -3.84 -2.25 15.56
C SER A 128 -4.23 -1.90 14.12
N PRO A 129 -5.33 -2.47 13.58
CA PRO A 129 -5.70 -2.30 12.18
C PRO A 129 -5.87 -0.85 11.78
N ILE A 130 -5.49 -0.53 10.52
CA ILE A 130 -5.76 0.76 9.90
C ILE A 130 -6.84 0.58 8.84
N ILE A 131 -7.84 1.47 8.86
CA ILE A 131 -8.93 1.49 7.89
C ILE A 131 -9.00 2.89 7.27
N ILE A 132 -8.81 2.96 5.96
CA ILE A 132 -9.01 4.17 5.15
C ILE A 132 -10.21 3.88 4.25
N GLU A 133 -11.31 4.59 4.45
CA GLU A 133 -12.53 4.38 3.68
C GLU A 133 -12.40 4.89 2.24
N ASP A 134 -13.49 4.85 1.47
CA ASP A 134 -13.50 5.25 0.06
C ASP A 134 -13.32 6.77 -0.11
N ASP A 135 -12.77 7.17 -1.25
CA ASP A 135 -12.72 8.59 -1.70
C ASP A 135 -11.92 9.50 -0.75
N VAL A 136 -10.83 8.98 -0.18
CA VAL A 136 -9.95 9.70 0.76
C VAL A 136 -8.73 10.23 0.04
N TRP A 137 -8.36 11.47 0.32
CA TRP A 137 -7.06 12.04 -0.05
C TRP A 137 -6.16 12.19 1.17
N ILE A 138 -5.01 11.50 1.14
CA ILE A 138 -3.95 11.65 2.15
C ILE A 138 -2.85 12.53 1.53
N GLY A 139 -2.61 13.68 2.18
CA GLY A 139 -1.59 14.64 1.77
C GLY A 139 -0.16 14.11 1.90
N ALA A 140 0.77 14.73 1.19
CA ALA A 140 2.18 14.33 1.22
C ALA A 140 2.80 14.46 2.63
N ASN A 141 3.77 13.60 2.94
CA ASN A 141 4.47 13.55 4.23
C ASN A 141 3.58 13.22 5.43
N SER A 142 2.36 12.72 5.22
CA SER A 142 1.50 12.25 6.31
C SER A 142 1.99 10.92 6.87
N THR A 143 1.80 10.74 8.18
CA THR A 143 2.01 9.45 8.85
C THR A 143 0.69 8.96 9.44
N ILE A 144 0.26 7.76 9.05
CA ILE A 144 -0.93 7.09 9.56
C ILE A 144 -0.49 6.00 10.53
N LEU A 145 -0.86 6.17 11.79
CA LEU A 145 -0.42 5.33 12.90
C LEU A 145 -1.38 4.17 13.18
N PRO A 146 -0.96 3.16 13.97
CA PRO A 146 -1.78 2.01 14.32
C PRO A 146 -3.13 2.41 14.90
N GLY A 147 -4.20 1.73 14.46
CA GLY A 147 -5.56 1.92 14.95
C GLY A 147 -6.32 3.11 14.34
N VAL A 148 -5.71 3.87 13.45
CA VAL A 148 -6.38 5.01 12.81
C VAL A 148 -7.45 4.53 11.84
N LYS A 149 -8.63 5.15 11.94
CA LYS A 149 -9.71 5.05 10.97
C LYS A 149 -9.93 6.42 10.32
N ILE A 150 -9.84 6.49 8.98
CA ILE A 150 -10.15 7.69 8.19
C ILE A 150 -11.48 7.42 7.48
N GLY A 151 -12.48 8.26 7.75
CA GLY A 151 -13.80 8.17 7.15
C GLY A 151 -13.80 8.58 5.69
N LYS A 152 -14.90 8.29 5.01
CA LYS A 152 -15.11 8.60 3.61
C LYS A 152 -15.11 10.11 3.33
N GLY A 153 -14.45 10.54 2.26
CA GLY A 153 -14.42 11.91 1.75
C GLY A 153 -13.19 12.70 2.15
#